data_ac337007d853651b5bdfeb7c8e1155e7
#
_entry.id   ac337007d853651b5bdfeb7c8e1155e7
#
_cell.length_a   1.000
_cell.length_b   1.000
_cell.length_c   1.000
_cell.angle_alpha   90.00
_cell.angle_beta   90.00
_cell.angle_gamma   90.00
#
_symmetry.space_group_name_H-M   'P 1'
#
loop_
_entity.id
_entity.type
_entity.pdbx_description
1 polymer ?
#
loop_
_entity_poly.entity_id
_entity_poly.type
_entity_poly.pdbx_seq_one_letter_code
_entity_poly.pdbx_strand_id
1 'polypeptide(L)'
;MVDWQELTDLTRGQPFVVERVRLTGSGIAVEGQFEPPQLARLGVEDQVFVAAFVRSHGSIKEMERIFGVSYPTVKSRLNRIAEQLDFVDTDPAPIGADVVERLRRGEIGVQEALAELERPR
;
A
#
# COMPACT_ATOMS: atom_id res chain seq x y z
N MET A 1 -24.69 4.93 -12.21
CA MET A 1 -23.25 4.63 -12.13
C MET A 1 -23.06 3.23 -11.57
N VAL A 2 -22.19 2.47 -12.18
CA VAL A 2 -21.96 1.06 -11.84
C VAL A 2 -20.75 0.97 -10.90
N ASP A 3 -20.83 0.12 -9.88
CA ASP A 3 -19.71 -0.06 -8.94
C ASP A 3 -18.51 -0.72 -9.61
N TRP A 4 -17.32 -0.34 -9.15
CA TRP A 4 -16.06 -0.94 -9.59
C TRP A 4 -16.06 -2.47 -9.43
N GLN A 5 -16.73 -2.98 -8.39
CA GLN A 5 -16.85 -4.42 -8.14
C GLN A 5 -17.50 -5.15 -9.31
N GLU A 6 -18.49 -4.54 -9.97
CA GLU A 6 -19.12 -5.15 -11.13
C GLU A 6 -18.14 -5.29 -12.30
N LEU A 7 -17.23 -4.34 -12.46
CA LEU A 7 -16.17 -4.46 -13.46
C LEU A 7 -15.24 -5.63 -13.13
N THR A 8 -14.88 -5.78 -11.87
CA THR A 8 -14.08 -6.93 -11.41
C THR A 8 -14.77 -8.25 -11.70
N ASP A 9 -16.08 -8.32 -11.45
CA ASP A 9 -16.87 -9.53 -11.71
C ASP A 9 -16.97 -9.83 -13.21
N LEU A 10 -17.21 -8.82 -14.03
CA LEU A 10 -17.32 -8.97 -15.48
C LEU A 10 -16.00 -9.41 -16.11
N THR A 11 -14.89 -8.95 -15.60
CA THR A 11 -13.55 -9.31 -16.10
C THR A 11 -13.04 -10.61 -15.48
N ARG A 12 -13.76 -11.19 -14.53
CA ARG A 12 -13.37 -12.41 -13.80
C ARG A 12 -12.02 -12.27 -13.11
N GLY A 13 -11.71 -11.08 -12.62
CA GLY A 13 -10.44 -10.80 -11.93
C GLY A 13 -9.23 -10.77 -12.86
N GLN A 14 -9.42 -10.81 -14.17
CA GLN A 14 -8.31 -10.72 -15.10
C GLN A 14 -7.69 -9.33 -15.11
N PRO A 15 -6.38 -9.21 -15.35
CA PRO A 15 -5.74 -7.91 -15.48
C PRO A 15 -6.36 -7.11 -16.63
N PHE A 16 -6.51 -5.82 -16.42
CA PHE A 16 -7.04 -4.92 -17.45
C PHE A 16 -6.37 -3.54 -17.36
N VAL A 17 -6.52 -2.76 -18.42
CA VAL A 17 -6.12 -1.37 -18.45
C VAL A 17 -7.35 -0.48 -18.60
N VAL A 18 -7.28 0.73 -18.07
CA VAL A 18 -8.30 1.74 -18.25
C VAL A 18 -7.92 2.59 -19.46
N GLU A 19 -8.78 2.64 -20.46
CA GLU A 19 -8.49 3.35 -21.71
C GLU A 19 -9.13 4.73 -21.80
N ARG A 20 -10.22 4.93 -21.07
CA ARG A 20 -10.94 6.21 -21.15
C ARG A 20 -11.51 6.57 -19.78
N VAL A 21 -11.28 7.81 -19.38
CA VAL A 21 -11.83 8.40 -18.17
C VAL A 21 -12.53 9.70 -18.54
N ARG A 22 -13.79 9.85 -18.12
CA ARG A 22 -14.54 11.08 -18.31
C ARG A 22 -14.61 11.83 -17.00
N LEU A 23 -14.28 13.12 -17.03
CA LEU A 23 -14.45 14.00 -15.87
C LEU A 23 -15.93 14.28 -15.67
N THR A 24 -16.44 14.02 -14.48
CA THR A 24 -17.86 14.15 -14.19
C THR A 24 -18.36 15.60 -14.23
N GLY A 25 -17.49 16.56 -13.88
CA GLY A 25 -17.86 17.96 -13.79
C GLY A 25 -17.83 18.71 -15.13
N SER A 26 -17.02 18.29 -16.10
CA SER A 26 -16.82 19.02 -17.34
C SER A 26 -17.19 18.23 -18.60
N GLY A 27 -17.39 16.94 -18.49
CA GLY A 27 -17.63 16.07 -19.63
C GLY A 27 -16.38 15.81 -20.49
N ILE A 28 -15.23 16.36 -20.13
CA ILE A 28 -13.97 16.11 -20.83
C ILE A 28 -13.54 14.67 -20.58
N ALA A 29 -13.11 13.99 -21.64
CA ALA A 29 -12.58 12.63 -21.54
C ALA A 29 -11.06 12.63 -21.77
N VAL A 30 -10.37 11.79 -21.01
CA VAL A 30 -8.94 11.52 -21.17
C VAL A 30 -8.78 10.10 -21.66
N GLU A 31 -8.09 9.90 -22.76
CA GLU A 31 -7.82 8.58 -23.33
C GLU A 31 -6.35 8.25 -23.23
N GLY A 32 -6.07 6.97 -23.00
CA GLY A 32 -4.70 6.47 -22.88
C GLY A 32 -4.71 5.02 -22.44
N GLN A 33 -3.62 4.57 -21.86
CA GLN A 33 -3.53 3.23 -21.27
C GLN A 33 -3.06 3.41 -19.83
N PHE A 34 -3.98 3.28 -18.90
CA PHE A 34 -3.73 3.51 -17.49
C PHE A 34 -3.89 2.21 -16.72
N GLU A 35 -2.87 1.84 -15.98
CA GLU A 35 -2.91 0.67 -15.12
C GLU A 35 -3.64 1.01 -13.83
N PRO A 36 -4.63 0.18 -13.40
CA PRO A 36 -5.24 0.38 -12.10
C PRO A 36 -4.20 0.25 -10.98
N PRO A 37 -4.28 1.07 -9.92
CA PRO A 37 -3.39 0.89 -8.77
C PRO A 37 -3.63 -0.46 -8.10
N GLN A 38 -2.61 -0.99 -7.43
CA GLN A 38 -2.71 -2.31 -6.80
C GLN A 38 -3.83 -2.40 -5.78
N LEU A 39 -4.07 -1.33 -5.02
CA LEU A 39 -5.18 -1.29 -4.05
C LEU A 39 -6.55 -1.50 -4.71
N ALA A 40 -6.72 -1.03 -5.94
CA ALA A 40 -7.98 -1.21 -6.66
C ALA A 40 -8.20 -2.66 -7.13
N ARG A 41 -7.16 -3.47 -7.14
CA ARG A 41 -7.23 -4.89 -7.53
C ARG A 41 -7.68 -5.80 -6.41
N LEU A 42 -7.68 -5.31 -5.19
CA LEU A 42 -8.20 -6.06 -4.05
C LEU A 42 -9.71 -6.31 -4.24
N GLY A 43 -10.19 -7.47 -3.79
CA GLY A 43 -11.61 -7.73 -3.73
C GLY A 43 -12.31 -6.76 -2.76
N VAL A 44 -13.62 -6.61 -2.89
CA VAL A 44 -14.37 -5.64 -2.09
C VAL A 44 -14.23 -5.92 -0.60
N GLU A 45 -14.22 -7.19 -0.19
CA GLU A 45 -14.06 -7.56 1.22
C GLU A 45 -12.71 -7.14 1.77
N ASP A 46 -11.64 -7.33 0.99
CA ASP A 46 -10.30 -6.91 1.37
C ASP A 46 -10.19 -5.38 1.41
N GLN A 47 -10.83 -4.68 0.48
CA GLN A 47 -10.88 -3.22 0.49
C GLN A 47 -11.53 -2.69 1.77
N VAL A 48 -12.66 -3.28 2.18
CA VAL A 48 -13.35 -2.91 3.42
C VAL A 48 -12.47 -3.18 4.63
N PHE A 49 -11.77 -4.31 4.62
CA PHE A 49 -10.86 -4.69 5.71
C PHE A 49 -9.71 -3.69 5.84
N VAL A 50 -9.09 -3.32 4.73
CA VAL A 50 -8.01 -2.32 4.71
C VAL A 50 -8.52 -0.96 5.18
N ALA A 51 -9.70 -0.53 4.70
CA ALA A 51 -10.28 0.73 5.12
C ALA A 51 -10.57 0.77 6.62
N ALA A 52 -11.10 -0.32 7.18
CA ALA A 52 -11.33 -0.43 8.61
C ALA A 52 -10.03 -0.39 9.42
N PHE A 53 -8.98 -1.04 8.92
CA PHE A 53 -7.66 -1.01 9.55
C PHE A 53 -7.09 0.42 9.60
N VAL A 54 -7.20 1.16 8.52
CA VAL A 54 -6.75 2.55 8.47
C VAL A 54 -7.60 3.42 9.41
N ARG A 55 -8.92 3.27 9.40
CA ARG A 55 -9.81 4.04 10.28
C ARG A 55 -9.58 3.75 11.76
N SER A 56 -9.17 2.55 12.10
CA SER A 56 -8.84 2.15 13.47
C SER A 56 -7.40 2.54 13.86
N HIS A 57 -6.71 3.27 13.01
CA HIS A 57 -5.29 3.67 13.20
C HIS A 57 -4.37 2.47 13.43
N GLY A 58 -4.64 1.36 12.76
CA GLY A 58 -3.83 0.15 12.86
C GLY A 58 -4.10 -0.69 14.10
N SER A 59 -5.20 -0.47 14.79
CA SER A 59 -5.56 -1.23 15.99
C SER A 59 -6.13 -2.60 15.63
N ILE A 60 -5.36 -3.66 15.87
CA ILE A 60 -5.83 -5.04 15.66
C ILE A 60 -6.96 -5.37 16.62
N LYS A 61 -6.91 -4.86 17.84
CA LYS A 61 -7.97 -5.05 18.83
C LYS A 61 -9.31 -4.50 18.35
N GLU A 62 -9.30 -3.30 17.73
CA GLU A 62 -10.51 -2.74 17.12
C GLU A 62 -10.98 -3.57 15.93
N MET A 63 -10.06 -4.12 15.15
CA MET A 63 -10.41 -5.00 14.03
C MET A 63 -11.13 -6.28 14.52
N GLU A 64 -10.68 -6.85 15.65
CA GLU A 64 -11.36 -7.99 16.27
C GLU A 64 -12.79 -7.63 16.62
N ARG A 65 -13.02 -6.45 17.18
CA ARG A 65 -14.36 -5.96 17.56
C ARG A 65 -15.23 -5.70 16.34
N ILE A 66 -14.70 -5.01 15.33
CA ILE A 66 -15.45 -4.62 14.13
C ILE A 66 -15.93 -5.85 13.36
N PHE A 67 -15.07 -6.83 13.17
CA PHE A 67 -15.35 -8.01 12.34
C PHE A 67 -15.78 -9.23 13.16
N GLY A 68 -15.72 -9.16 14.49
CA GLY A 68 -16.13 -10.28 15.34
C GLY A 68 -15.24 -11.51 15.19
N VAL A 69 -13.95 -11.32 14.98
CA VAL A 69 -12.98 -12.40 14.73
C VAL A 69 -11.82 -12.32 15.73
N SER A 70 -11.06 -13.41 15.84
CA SER A 70 -9.92 -13.49 16.75
C SER A 70 -8.68 -12.77 16.21
N TYR A 71 -7.74 -12.50 17.11
CA TYR A 71 -6.43 -11.91 16.76
C TYR A 71 -5.71 -12.69 15.65
N PRO A 72 -5.55 -14.03 15.74
CA PRO A 72 -4.91 -14.77 14.66
C PRO A 72 -5.61 -14.63 13.31
N THR A 73 -6.93 -14.53 13.30
CA THR A 73 -7.69 -14.34 12.07
C THR A 73 -7.39 -12.98 11.44
N VAL A 74 -7.36 -11.92 12.26
CA VAL A 74 -7.01 -10.57 11.78
C VAL A 74 -5.60 -10.59 11.18
N LYS A 75 -4.63 -11.14 11.89
CA LYS A 75 -3.24 -11.24 11.43
C LYS A 75 -3.12 -12.01 10.13
N SER A 76 -3.80 -13.14 10.03
CA SER A 76 -3.78 -13.97 8.83
C SER A 76 -4.34 -13.22 7.62
N ARG A 77 -5.45 -12.51 7.78
CA ARG A 77 -6.03 -11.72 6.70
C ARG A 77 -5.13 -10.56 6.29
N LEU A 78 -4.53 -9.85 7.25
CA LEU A 78 -3.58 -8.78 6.95
C LEU A 78 -2.38 -9.30 6.17
N ASN A 79 -1.84 -10.45 6.57
CA ASN A 79 -0.70 -11.06 5.86
C ASN A 79 -1.06 -11.43 4.43
N ARG A 80 -2.23 -12.00 4.21
CA ARG A 80 -2.70 -12.38 2.88
C ARG A 80 -2.92 -11.15 1.98
N ILE A 81 -3.49 -10.09 2.54
CA ILE A 81 -3.66 -8.84 1.80
C ILE A 81 -2.30 -8.21 1.49
N ALA A 82 -1.39 -8.20 2.46
CA ALA A 82 -0.04 -7.64 2.29
C ALA A 82 0.73 -8.33 1.16
N GLU A 83 0.56 -9.63 0.99
CA GLU A 83 1.20 -10.39 -0.10
C GLU A 83 0.74 -9.91 -1.49
N GLN A 84 -0.45 -9.33 -1.59
CA GLN A 84 -0.97 -8.78 -2.83
C GLN A 84 -0.50 -7.35 -3.09
N LEU A 85 0.06 -6.68 -2.09
CA LEU A 85 0.47 -5.28 -2.14
C LEU A 85 2.00 -5.19 -2.04
N ASP A 86 2.68 -5.48 -3.13
CA ASP A 86 4.14 -5.56 -3.17
C ASP A 86 4.82 -4.26 -3.63
N PHE A 87 4.04 -3.20 -3.87
CA PHE A 87 4.58 -1.93 -4.34
C PHE A 87 5.21 -1.07 -3.22
N VAL A 88 5.06 -1.49 -1.96
CA VAL A 88 5.68 -0.83 -0.81
C VAL A 88 6.69 -1.78 -0.19
N ASP A 89 7.92 -1.31 -0.06
CA ASP A 89 8.97 -2.08 0.62
C ASP A 89 8.78 -1.91 2.13
N THR A 90 8.32 -2.98 2.79
CA THR A 90 8.12 -3.01 4.24
C THR A 90 9.32 -3.58 5.00
N ASP A 91 10.38 -3.91 4.28
CA ASP A 91 11.62 -4.42 4.84
C ASP A 91 12.80 -3.52 4.43
N PRO A 92 12.76 -2.23 4.85
CA PRO A 92 13.78 -1.27 4.44
C PRO A 92 15.13 -1.61 5.04
N ALA A 93 16.21 -1.12 4.38
CA ALA A 93 17.55 -1.25 4.90
C ALA A 93 17.63 -0.63 6.31
N PRO A 94 18.49 -1.19 7.20
CA PRO A 94 18.67 -0.64 8.53
C PRO A 94 19.03 0.85 8.49
N ILE A 95 18.57 1.60 9.50
CA ILE A 95 18.86 3.04 9.62
C ILE A 95 20.38 3.24 9.61
N GLY A 96 20.84 4.11 8.72
CA GLY A 96 22.27 4.43 8.61
C GLY A 96 23.09 3.46 7.80
N ALA A 97 22.49 2.47 7.14
CA ALA A 97 23.24 1.50 6.34
C ALA A 97 24.06 2.17 5.22
N ASP A 98 23.50 3.16 4.53
CA ASP A 98 24.20 3.89 3.48
C ASP A 98 25.24 4.84 4.06
N VAL A 99 25.01 5.40 5.24
CA VAL A 99 25.97 6.25 5.96
C VAL A 99 27.21 5.43 6.31
N VAL A 100 27.02 4.24 6.86
CA VAL A 100 28.11 3.33 7.22
C VAL A 100 28.89 2.95 5.96
N GLU A 101 28.22 2.63 4.88
CA GLU A 101 28.87 2.27 3.62
C GLU A 101 29.67 3.42 3.03
N ARG A 102 29.15 4.65 3.07
CA ARG A 102 29.89 5.84 2.61
C ARG A 102 31.11 6.13 3.49
N LEU A 103 30.98 5.93 4.80
CA LEU A 103 32.10 6.04 5.71
C LEU A 103 33.19 5.00 5.40
N ARG A 104 32.79 3.76 5.16
CA ARG A 104 33.71 2.68 4.78
C ARG A 104 34.49 2.98 3.50
N ARG A 105 33.82 3.62 2.52
CA ARG A 105 34.42 4.02 1.25
C ARG A 105 35.26 5.28 1.33
N GLY A 106 35.25 5.96 2.49
CA GLY A 106 35.99 7.21 2.66
C GLY A 106 35.31 8.42 2.02
N GLU A 107 34.04 8.32 1.62
CA GLU A 107 33.28 9.43 1.02
C GLU A 107 32.92 10.50 2.03
N ILE A 108 32.78 10.11 3.29
CA ILE A 108 32.47 11.03 4.43
C ILE A 108 33.38 10.69 5.59
N GLY A 109 33.60 11.68 6.48
CA GLY A 109 34.36 11.48 7.71
C GLY A 109 33.49 11.00 8.86
N VAL A 110 34.13 10.61 9.97
CA VAL A 110 33.45 10.09 11.16
C VAL A 110 32.46 11.11 11.72
N GLN A 111 32.86 12.40 11.80
CA GLN A 111 31.99 13.43 12.34
C GLN A 111 30.76 13.66 11.48
N GLU A 112 30.91 13.64 10.16
CA GLU A 112 29.79 13.73 9.22
C GLU A 112 28.84 12.54 9.35
N ALA A 113 29.40 11.34 9.48
CA ALA A 113 28.61 10.12 9.66
C ALA A 113 27.79 10.19 10.95
N LEU A 114 28.37 10.62 12.06
CA LEU A 114 27.69 10.76 13.34
C LEU A 114 26.57 11.81 13.25
N ALA A 115 26.83 12.94 12.59
CA ALA A 115 25.83 13.99 12.41
C ALA A 115 24.61 13.47 11.61
N GLU A 116 24.82 12.70 10.56
CA GLU A 116 23.74 12.13 9.77
C GLU A 116 22.94 11.09 10.53
N LEU A 117 23.60 10.25 11.34
CA LEU A 117 22.93 9.22 12.15
C LEU A 117 22.09 9.83 13.27
N GLU A 118 22.43 11.01 13.76
CA GLU A 118 21.73 11.71 14.84
C GLU A 118 20.55 12.55 14.32
N ARG A 119 20.39 12.73 13.01
CA ARG A 119 19.28 13.50 12.45
C ARG A 119 17.95 12.81 12.74
N PRO A 120 16.96 13.54 13.26
CA PRO A 120 15.61 13.03 13.42
C PRO A 120 14.99 12.76 12.04
N ARG A 121 14.19 11.72 11.94
CA ARG A 121 13.44 11.38 10.74
C ARG A 121 12.06 11.99 10.76
#